data_7ff216f44053f5734069fee21f8a10fa
#
_entry.id   7ff216f44053f5734069fee21f8a10fa
#
_cell.length_a   1.000
_cell.length_b   1.000
_cell.length_c   1.000
_cell.angle_alpha   90.00
_cell.angle_beta   90.00
_cell.angle_gamma   90.00
#
_symmetry.space_group_name_H-M   'P 1'
#
loop_
_entity.id
_entity.type
_entity.pdbx_description
1 polymer ?
#
loop_
_entity_poly.entity_id
_entity_poly.type
_entity_poly.pdbx_seq_one_letter_code
_entity_poly.pdbx_strand_id
1 'polypeptide(L)'
;MAAAHRSLLLWMVFNVYLISFTSALDENQFIYHGFSESKLYLDGTAEILSNGLLQLTNATELQMGHAFFPFSFKSNVSSYKSLSFSTNFVFGIVPDPNNKKSGHGMAFVISPSLDLSKSKPTAFLGLFNSSNHGLSTNHILAVELDTVKSAEYNDINGNHVGIDVNNLESNESATATYFSDKEVKNITLELASGNPTQIWIDFDETEKLLNVTLAPIRIPKPNRPLLSTSIDLSQIFLDSMYVGFSASTGELVSGQYILGWSFNKSGQAQNLDITKLPSLPSLPARGSKKRILKIIASLIVAVVVLIAIGATVYIFQKKKYEEVLEDWERQYGPHRFSYKNLYKATKGFNDKELIGEGGFGKVYRGVLPSSNEQIAVKKVSHDSKQGMSEFVAEIVSMGRLRHRNLVQLRGYCRKKTGTYISL
;
A
#
# COMPACT_ATOMS: atom_id res chain seq x y z
N MET A 1 -69.39 10.95 -12.11
CA MET A 1 -69.13 10.09 -10.93
C MET A 1 -67.91 9.17 -11.07
N ALA A 2 -67.68 8.50 -12.18
CA ALA A 2 -66.53 7.57 -12.34
C ALA A 2 -65.14 8.24 -12.28
N ALA A 3 -64.96 9.47 -12.74
CA ALA A 3 -63.71 10.21 -12.68
C ALA A 3 -63.33 10.64 -11.26
N ALA A 4 -64.29 11.02 -10.45
CA ALA A 4 -64.06 11.42 -9.05
C ALA A 4 -63.66 10.20 -8.18
N HIS A 5 -64.21 9.01 -8.45
CA HIS A 5 -63.81 7.79 -7.76
C HIS A 5 -62.37 7.32 -8.12
N ARG A 6 -61.96 7.48 -9.38
CA ARG A 6 -60.58 7.18 -9.79
C ARG A 6 -59.54 8.13 -9.14
N SER A 7 -59.85 9.43 -9.05
CA SER A 7 -59.01 10.41 -8.36
C SER A 7 -58.87 10.12 -6.86
N LEU A 8 -59.96 9.71 -6.21
CA LEU A 8 -59.97 9.41 -4.77
C LEU A 8 -59.15 8.11 -4.49
N LEU A 9 -59.29 7.09 -5.34
CA LEU A 9 -58.52 5.85 -5.24
C LEU A 9 -57.00 6.11 -5.47
N LEU A 10 -56.63 6.89 -6.46
CA LEU A 10 -55.23 7.31 -6.69
C LEU A 10 -54.68 8.12 -5.53
N TRP A 11 -55.48 8.99 -4.95
CA TRP A 11 -55.05 9.78 -3.77
C TRP A 11 -54.89 8.92 -2.51
N MET A 12 -55.77 7.92 -2.28
CA MET A 12 -55.63 6.94 -1.20
C MET A 12 -54.43 6.05 -1.42
N VAL A 13 -54.16 5.52 -2.61
CA VAL A 13 -53.00 4.71 -2.94
C VAL A 13 -51.72 5.53 -2.76
N PHE A 14 -51.70 6.79 -3.19
CA PHE A 14 -50.56 7.69 -3.03
C PHE A 14 -50.31 8.01 -1.54
N ASN A 15 -51.35 8.22 -0.72
CA ASN A 15 -51.16 8.42 0.72
C ASN A 15 -50.74 7.12 1.44
N VAL A 16 -51.26 5.96 1.05
CA VAL A 16 -50.78 4.65 1.57
C VAL A 16 -49.35 4.42 1.18
N TYR A 17 -48.92 4.78 -0.03
CA TYR A 17 -47.51 4.75 -0.44
C TYR A 17 -46.63 5.74 0.33
N LEU A 18 -47.11 6.98 0.57
CA LEU A 18 -46.40 7.97 1.38
C LEU A 18 -46.27 7.53 2.84
N ILE A 19 -47.29 6.90 3.41
CA ILE A 19 -47.24 6.33 4.78
C ILE A 19 -46.31 5.12 4.86
N SER A 20 -46.15 4.35 3.79
CA SER A 20 -45.21 3.24 3.75
C SER A 20 -43.75 3.69 3.61
N PHE A 21 -43.48 4.93 3.24
CA PHE A 21 -42.13 5.49 3.08
C PHE A 21 -41.60 6.25 4.30
N THR A 22 -42.48 6.58 5.25
CA THR A 22 -42.03 7.01 6.58
C THR A 22 -41.85 5.76 7.44
N SER A 23 -40.78 4.97 7.24
CA SER A 23 -40.26 4.14 8.32
C SER A 23 -39.81 5.13 9.40
N ALA A 24 -40.72 5.42 10.36
CA ALA A 24 -40.35 6.10 11.57
C ALA A 24 -39.16 5.33 12.12
N LEU A 25 -38.01 5.99 12.26
CA LEU A 25 -36.87 5.40 12.95
C LEU A 25 -37.42 4.96 14.31
N ASP A 26 -37.47 3.65 14.56
CA ASP A 26 -37.88 3.14 15.86
C ASP A 26 -36.78 3.53 16.84
N GLU A 27 -37.10 4.43 17.78
CA GLU A 27 -36.15 4.88 18.79
C GLU A 27 -35.63 3.73 19.68
N ASN A 28 -36.26 2.56 19.62
CA ASN A 28 -35.92 1.40 20.43
C ASN A 28 -35.10 0.35 19.68
N GLN A 29 -35.06 0.36 18.35
CA GLN A 29 -34.30 -0.59 17.55
C GLN A 29 -33.88 0.00 16.20
N PHE A 30 -32.70 -0.40 15.76
CA PHE A 30 -32.19 -0.07 14.42
C PHE A 30 -31.17 -1.09 13.95
N ILE A 31 -30.90 -1.09 12.64
CA ILE A 31 -29.84 -1.87 12.00
C ILE A 31 -29.22 -1.08 10.84
N TYR A 32 -27.90 -1.04 10.79
CA TYR A 32 -27.11 -0.43 9.74
C TYR A 32 -26.16 -1.45 9.13
N HIS A 33 -26.25 -1.66 7.81
CA HIS A 33 -25.29 -2.42 7.00
C HIS A 33 -24.39 -1.44 6.22
N GLY A 34 -23.51 -0.73 6.91
CA GLY A 34 -22.88 0.50 6.48
C GLY A 34 -23.72 1.73 6.83
N PHE A 35 -23.16 2.91 6.68
CA PHE A 35 -23.70 4.15 7.25
C PHE A 35 -24.01 5.24 6.23
N SER A 36 -23.93 4.96 4.90
CA SER A 36 -24.13 5.97 3.84
C SER A 36 -25.44 6.76 3.97
N GLU A 37 -26.51 6.14 4.47
CA GLU A 37 -27.82 6.76 4.63
C GLU A 37 -28.19 7.03 6.10
N SER A 38 -27.26 6.83 7.01
CA SER A 38 -27.49 7.04 8.43
C SER A 38 -27.49 8.53 8.79
N LYS A 39 -28.22 8.87 9.86
CA LYS A 39 -28.25 10.22 10.44
C LYS A 39 -27.59 10.22 11.82
N LEU A 40 -26.41 9.62 11.94
CA LEU A 40 -25.67 9.60 13.20
C LEU A 40 -25.24 11.04 13.58
N TYR A 41 -25.21 11.30 14.89
CA TYR A 41 -24.49 12.45 15.42
C TYR A 41 -23.00 12.11 15.42
N LEU A 42 -22.21 12.92 14.74
CA LEU A 42 -20.76 12.74 14.61
C LEU A 42 -20.05 13.94 15.25
N ASP A 43 -18.99 13.68 16.00
CA ASP A 43 -18.13 14.70 16.63
C ASP A 43 -16.66 14.30 16.58
N GLY A 44 -15.79 15.32 16.74
CA GLY A 44 -14.34 15.12 16.63
C GLY A 44 -13.91 14.72 15.22
N THR A 45 -13.17 13.63 15.08
CA THR A 45 -12.67 13.14 13.78
C THR A 45 -13.56 12.08 13.14
N ALA A 46 -14.73 11.82 13.73
CA ALA A 46 -15.65 10.82 13.20
C ALA A 46 -16.25 11.27 11.86
N GLU A 47 -16.23 10.40 10.86
CA GLU A 47 -16.80 10.64 9.54
C GLU A 47 -17.33 9.36 8.88
N ILE A 48 -18.26 9.51 7.94
CA ILE A 48 -18.74 8.40 7.12
C ILE A 48 -18.05 8.50 5.77
N LEU A 49 -17.24 7.48 5.45
CA LEU A 49 -16.52 7.40 4.19
C LEU A 49 -17.46 7.12 3.02
N SER A 50 -17.01 7.39 1.81
CA SER A 50 -17.80 7.24 0.57
C SER A 50 -18.31 5.81 0.31
N ASN A 51 -17.65 4.79 0.88
CA ASN A 51 -18.09 3.39 0.81
C ASN A 51 -19.07 3.00 1.93
N GLY A 52 -19.50 3.95 2.77
CA GLY A 52 -20.41 3.72 3.88
C GLY A 52 -19.74 3.24 5.17
N LEU A 53 -18.43 3.19 5.24
CA LEU A 53 -17.69 2.83 6.44
C LEU A 53 -17.70 4.02 7.42
N LEU A 54 -18.07 3.78 8.68
CA LEU A 54 -17.93 4.78 9.73
C LEU A 54 -16.51 4.72 10.28
N GLN A 55 -15.75 5.78 10.05
CA GLN A 55 -14.42 6.00 10.61
C GLN A 55 -14.56 6.86 11.88
N LEU A 56 -14.09 6.38 13.02
CA LEU A 56 -14.06 7.14 14.28
C LEU A 56 -12.78 7.97 14.38
N THR A 57 -11.62 7.34 14.09
CA THR A 57 -10.34 8.04 13.99
C THR A 57 -9.59 7.57 12.74
N ASN A 58 -8.77 8.43 12.18
CA ASN A 58 -7.77 8.06 11.19
C ASN A 58 -6.41 7.78 11.86
N ALA A 59 -5.41 7.38 11.06
CA ALA A 59 -4.07 7.09 11.57
C ALA A 59 -3.24 8.37 11.80
N THR A 60 -3.77 9.33 12.57
CA THR A 60 -3.04 10.52 13.05
C THR A 60 -3.04 10.58 14.57
N GLU A 61 -2.10 11.34 15.13
CA GLU A 61 -1.87 11.43 16.57
C GLU A 61 -2.91 12.30 17.29
N LEU A 62 -3.15 11.98 18.56
CA LEU A 62 -3.94 12.77 19.50
C LEU A 62 -5.37 13.11 19.01
N GLN A 63 -6.00 12.16 18.35
CA GLN A 63 -7.37 12.31 17.88
C GLN A 63 -8.37 11.63 18.80
N MET A 64 -9.60 12.10 18.74
CA MET A 64 -10.79 11.45 19.26
C MET A 64 -11.94 11.65 18.30
N GLY A 65 -12.85 10.67 18.25
CA GLY A 65 -14.03 10.74 17.42
C GLY A 65 -15.20 10.01 18.07
N HIS A 66 -16.38 10.59 17.93
CA HIS A 66 -17.62 10.08 18.51
C HIS A 66 -18.68 9.91 17.44
N ALA A 67 -19.45 8.83 17.54
CA ALA A 67 -20.58 8.59 16.67
C ALA A 67 -21.74 8.03 17.48
N PHE A 68 -22.84 8.75 17.56
CA PHE A 68 -24.01 8.36 18.34
C PHE A 68 -25.26 8.22 17.48
N PHE A 69 -26.13 7.27 17.86
CA PHE A 69 -27.50 7.27 17.39
C PHE A 69 -28.20 8.53 17.90
N PRO A 70 -28.87 9.33 17.04
CA PRO A 70 -29.26 10.70 17.38
C PRO A 70 -30.44 10.78 18.34
N PHE A 71 -31.13 9.69 18.56
CA PHE A 71 -32.29 9.65 19.46
C PHE A 71 -31.94 8.94 20.76
N SER A 72 -32.39 9.52 21.87
CA SER A 72 -32.24 8.85 23.17
C SER A 72 -33.28 7.75 23.32
N PHE A 73 -32.86 6.64 23.89
CA PHE A 73 -33.80 5.64 24.36
C PHE A 73 -34.21 5.92 25.82
N LYS A 74 -35.47 5.60 26.15
CA LYS A 74 -35.95 5.73 27.52
C LYS A 74 -35.49 4.55 28.33
N SER A 75 -34.63 4.78 29.32
CA SER A 75 -34.19 3.73 30.27
C SER A 75 -35.27 3.34 31.28
N ASN A 76 -36.31 4.21 31.45
CA ASN A 76 -37.46 4.00 32.32
C ASN A 76 -37.11 3.54 33.76
N VAL A 77 -36.04 4.11 34.31
CA VAL A 77 -35.62 3.83 35.72
C VAL A 77 -36.79 4.11 36.71
N SER A 78 -37.67 5.08 36.34
CA SER A 78 -38.83 5.47 37.11
C SER A 78 -40.13 4.69 36.80
N SER A 79 -40.12 3.82 35.77
CA SER A 79 -41.31 3.00 35.42
C SER A 79 -40.88 1.54 35.22
N TYR A 80 -41.69 0.60 35.64
CA TYR A 80 -41.51 -0.87 35.63
C TYR A 80 -41.25 -1.49 34.24
N LYS A 81 -40.61 -0.76 33.32
CA LYS A 81 -40.20 -1.27 32.01
C LYS A 81 -38.74 -1.66 32.05
N SER A 82 -38.44 -2.75 31.42
CA SER A 82 -37.10 -3.37 31.41
C SER A 82 -36.01 -2.44 30.89
N LEU A 83 -34.85 -2.43 31.55
CA LEU A 83 -33.59 -1.82 31.12
C LEU A 83 -32.81 -2.74 30.17
N SER A 84 -33.29 -3.96 29.91
CA SER A 84 -32.59 -4.91 29.04
C SER A 84 -32.33 -4.32 27.67
N PHE A 85 -31.17 -4.59 27.12
CA PHE A 85 -30.81 -4.23 25.74
C PHE A 85 -29.90 -5.29 25.14
N SER A 86 -29.87 -5.30 23.80
CA SER A 86 -28.93 -6.09 23.03
C SER A 86 -28.35 -5.22 21.89
N THR A 87 -27.07 -5.37 21.66
CA THR A 87 -26.42 -4.72 20.52
C THR A 87 -25.38 -5.66 19.93
N ASN A 88 -25.20 -5.57 18.62
CA ASN A 88 -24.06 -6.16 17.96
C ASN A 88 -23.53 -5.23 16.87
N PHE A 89 -22.24 -5.23 16.70
CA PHE A 89 -21.58 -4.46 15.64
C PHE A 89 -20.34 -5.17 15.13
N VAL A 90 -19.95 -4.82 13.91
CA VAL A 90 -18.68 -5.26 13.32
C VAL A 90 -17.75 -4.07 13.29
N PHE A 91 -16.57 -4.26 13.86
CA PHE A 91 -15.54 -3.24 13.94
C PHE A 91 -14.23 -3.71 13.29
N GLY A 92 -13.34 -2.77 13.02
CA GLY A 92 -11.97 -3.03 12.62
C GLY A 92 -11.03 -1.95 13.12
N ILE A 93 -9.95 -2.37 13.78
CA ILE A 93 -8.85 -1.50 14.19
C ILE A 93 -7.67 -1.79 13.28
N VAL A 94 -7.32 -0.80 12.44
CA VAL A 94 -6.28 -0.90 11.41
C VAL A 94 -5.04 -0.15 11.88
N PRO A 95 -3.98 -0.85 12.30
CA PRO A 95 -2.76 -0.22 12.81
C PRO A 95 -2.00 0.49 11.68
N ASP A 96 -1.16 1.47 12.04
CA ASP A 96 -0.24 2.09 11.09
C ASP A 96 0.68 1.04 10.45
N PRO A 97 0.75 0.99 9.11
CA PRO A 97 1.64 0.05 8.40
C PRO A 97 3.12 0.17 8.76
N ASN A 98 3.56 1.35 9.19
CA ASN A 98 4.95 1.63 9.51
C ASN A 98 5.33 1.26 10.96
N ASN A 99 4.35 1.36 11.85
CA ASN A 99 4.55 1.10 13.27
C ASN A 99 3.47 0.14 13.76
N LYS A 100 3.69 -1.15 13.76
CA LYS A 100 2.73 -2.21 14.07
C LYS A 100 1.98 -2.08 15.41
N LYS A 101 2.19 -1.02 16.15
CA LYS A 101 1.47 -0.67 17.36
C LYS A 101 0.22 0.10 16.98
N SER A 102 -0.87 -0.13 17.69
CA SER A 102 -2.15 0.53 17.53
C SER A 102 -2.25 1.76 18.43
N GLY A 103 -3.21 2.65 18.14
CA GLY A 103 -3.66 3.69 19.07
C GLY A 103 -4.44 3.08 20.23
N HIS A 104 -4.99 3.91 21.12
CA HIS A 104 -5.57 3.44 22.40
C HIS A 104 -6.82 2.57 22.24
N GLY A 105 -7.49 2.57 21.12
CA GLY A 105 -8.65 1.73 20.91
C GLY A 105 -9.95 2.50 20.83
N MET A 106 -11.06 1.80 21.07
CA MET A 106 -12.41 2.31 20.96
C MET A 106 -13.34 1.69 22.00
N ALA A 107 -14.49 2.31 22.20
CA ALA A 107 -15.51 1.78 23.10
C ALA A 107 -16.92 1.90 22.48
N PHE A 108 -17.78 0.92 22.77
CA PHE A 108 -19.23 1.09 22.71
C PHE A 108 -19.66 1.81 23.98
N VAL A 109 -20.53 2.81 23.86
CA VAL A 109 -20.85 3.75 24.92
C VAL A 109 -22.35 3.91 25.08
N ILE A 110 -22.80 3.90 26.32
CA ILE A 110 -24.13 4.39 26.72
C ILE A 110 -23.92 5.62 27.61
N SER A 111 -24.41 6.78 27.18
CA SER A 111 -24.15 8.10 27.78
C SER A 111 -25.44 8.93 27.91
N PRO A 112 -25.56 9.77 28.94
CA PRO A 112 -26.68 10.72 29.04
C PRO A 112 -26.59 11.89 28.05
N SER A 113 -25.45 12.05 27.36
CA SER A 113 -25.18 13.15 26.43
C SER A 113 -24.57 12.64 25.12
N LEU A 114 -24.92 13.27 24.01
CA LEU A 114 -24.24 13.14 22.72
C LEU A 114 -22.92 13.92 22.69
N ASP A 115 -22.83 15.00 23.46
CA ASP A 115 -21.66 15.87 23.51
C ASP A 115 -20.63 15.36 24.52
N LEU A 116 -19.58 14.76 24.00
CA LEU A 116 -18.37 14.37 24.72
C LEU A 116 -17.15 15.22 24.34
N SER A 117 -17.36 16.38 23.72
CA SER A 117 -16.28 17.25 23.21
C SER A 117 -15.29 17.73 24.28
N LYS A 118 -15.67 17.71 25.57
CA LYS A 118 -14.80 18.04 26.71
C LYS A 118 -13.90 16.89 27.15
N SER A 119 -14.08 15.71 26.60
CA SER A 119 -13.21 14.54 26.85
C SER A 119 -11.81 14.74 26.26
N LYS A 120 -10.90 13.82 26.57
CA LYS A 120 -9.53 13.85 26.06
C LYS A 120 -9.22 12.61 25.24
N PRO A 121 -8.32 12.72 24.25
CA PRO A 121 -7.78 11.57 23.52
C PRO A 121 -6.88 10.70 24.42
N THR A 122 -6.13 9.82 23.83
CA THR A 122 -5.21 8.86 24.47
C THR A 122 -5.93 7.83 25.34
N ALA A 123 -5.40 7.50 26.49
CA ALA A 123 -5.97 6.54 27.44
C ALA A 123 -7.36 6.92 27.96
N PHE A 124 -7.82 8.17 27.77
CA PHE A 124 -9.20 8.56 28.10
C PHE A 124 -10.25 8.07 27.08
N LEU A 125 -9.85 7.43 25.99
CA LEU A 125 -10.72 6.87 24.94
C LEU A 125 -11.76 7.84 24.38
N GLY A 126 -11.56 9.17 24.56
CA GLY A 126 -12.56 10.18 24.20
C GLY A 126 -13.81 10.18 25.11
N LEU A 127 -13.78 9.50 26.26
CA LEU A 127 -14.93 9.37 27.17
C LEU A 127 -14.86 10.35 28.33
N PHE A 128 -13.68 10.55 28.89
CA PHE A 128 -13.47 11.34 30.09
C PHE A 128 -12.33 12.35 29.92
N ASN A 129 -12.13 13.12 30.96
CA ASN A 129 -10.96 13.97 31.17
C ASN A 129 -10.49 13.87 32.63
N SER A 130 -9.37 14.48 32.94
CA SER A 130 -8.78 14.40 34.30
C SER A 130 -9.64 15.00 35.43
N SER A 131 -10.67 15.79 35.10
CA SER A 131 -11.56 16.42 36.10
C SER A 131 -12.84 15.64 36.36
N ASN A 132 -13.29 14.78 35.42
CA ASN A 132 -14.53 14.03 35.56
C ASN A 132 -14.33 12.51 35.61
N HIS A 133 -13.12 12.01 35.34
CA HIS A 133 -12.81 10.57 35.45
C HIS A 133 -13.12 10.05 36.87
N GLY A 134 -13.90 8.99 36.97
CA GLY A 134 -14.30 8.36 38.24
C GLY A 134 -15.50 9.01 38.93
N LEU A 135 -16.10 10.05 38.39
CA LEU A 135 -17.28 10.67 39.01
C LEU A 135 -18.57 9.93 38.66
N SER A 136 -19.34 9.53 39.66
CA SER A 136 -20.65 8.88 39.45
C SER A 136 -21.65 9.72 38.66
N THR A 137 -21.46 11.04 38.64
CA THR A 137 -22.27 11.98 37.86
C THR A 137 -22.04 11.93 36.34
N ASN A 138 -21.09 11.12 35.87
CA ASN A 138 -20.92 10.87 34.44
C ASN A 138 -22.07 10.06 33.84
N HIS A 139 -22.60 9.10 34.61
CA HIS A 139 -23.67 8.19 34.16
C HIS A 139 -23.32 7.44 32.86
N ILE A 140 -22.07 7.03 32.70
CA ILE A 140 -21.55 6.36 31.51
C ILE A 140 -21.30 4.88 31.80
N LEU A 141 -21.78 4.04 30.90
CA LEU A 141 -21.35 2.63 30.74
C LEU A 141 -20.58 2.55 29.42
N ALA A 142 -19.40 1.97 29.45
CA ALA A 142 -18.65 1.67 28.24
C ALA A 142 -18.19 0.19 28.20
N VAL A 143 -18.09 -0.36 26.99
CA VAL A 143 -17.39 -1.60 26.72
C VAL A 143 -16.20 -1.24 25.85
N GLU A 144 -15.03 -1.25 26.48
CA GLU A 144 -13.79 -0.86 25.82
C GLU A 144 -13.16 -2.02 25.03
N LEU A 145 -12.52 -1.68 23.93
CA LEU A 145 -11.69 -2.52 23.09
C LEU A 145 -10.30 -1.89 23.07
N ASP A 146 -9.52 -2.15 24.10
CA ASP A 146 -8.25 -1.47 24.34
C ASP A 146 -7.08 -2.17 23.64
N THR A 147 -6.22 -1.38 23.02
CA THR A 147 -5.06 -1.83 22.23
C THR A 147 -3.72 -1.24 22.73
N VAL A 148 -3.75 -0.53 23.87
CA VAL A 148 -2.55 0.04 24.52
C VAL A 148 -2.70 -0.13 26.04
N LYS A 149 -1.75 -0.80 26.65
CA LYS A 149 -1.74 -0.95 28.11
C LYS A 149 -1.46 0.38 28.82
N SER A 150 -2.41 0.87 29.58
CA SER A 150 -2.33 2.05 30.45
C SER A 150 -2.20 1.62 31.92
N ALA A 151 -0.96 1.63 32.42
CA ALA A 151 -0.70 1.16 33.79
C ALA A 151 -1.42 2.00 34.88
N GLU A 152 -1.77 3.24 34.56
CA GLU A 152 -2.52 4.16 35.42
C GLU A 152 -3.98 3.75 35.65
N TYR A 153 -4.54 2.90 34.76
CA TYR A 153 -5.91 2.38 34.85
C TYR A 153 -5.94 0.87 35.15
N ASN A 154 -4.82 0.31 35.60
CA ASN A 154 -4.67 -1.10 35.97
C ASN A 154 -4.93 -2.10 34.83
N ASP A 155 -4.70 -1.69 33.56
CA ASP A 155 -4.92 -2.56 32.41
C ASP A 155 -4.12 -3.85 32.50
N ILE A 156 -4.79 -4.96 32.23
CA ILE A 156 -4.18 -6.29 32.24
C ILE A 156 -3.12 -6.45 31.14
N ASN A 157 -3.40 -5.88 29.94
CA ASN A 157 -2.49 -5.89 28.77
C ASN A 157 -2.98 -4.87 27.72
N GLY A 158 -2.30 -4.75 26.60
CA GLY A 158 -2.68 -3.90 25.45
C GLY A 158 -3.45 -4.66 24.36
N ASN A 159 -4.29 -5.61 24.71
CA ASN A 159 -5.20 -6.32 23.81
C ASN A 159 -6.31 -6.94 24.65
N HIS A 160 -7.17 -6.12 25.21
CA HIS A 160 -8.22 -6.58 26.13
C HIS A 160 -9.57 -5.91 25.84
N VAL A 161 -10.59 -6.50 26.40
CA VAL A 161 -11.95 -5.98 26.46
C VAL A 161 -12.29 -5.74 27.91
N GLY A 162 -12.85 -4.56 28.20
CA GLY A 162 -13.23 -4.18 29.55
C GLY A 162 -14.67 -3.64 29.62
N ILE A 163 -15.24 -3.68 30.83
CA ILE A 163 -16.54 -3.08 31.16
C ILE A 163 -16.28 -1.96 32.15
N ASP A 164 -16.55 -0.75 31.74
CA ASP A 164 -16.22 0.49 32.44
C ASP A 164 -17.48 1.21 32.89
N VAL A 165 -17.46 1.68 34.12
CA VAL A 165 -18.54 2.46 34.72
C VAL A 165 -17.98 3.76 35.29
N ASN A 166 -18.28 4.87 34.60
CA ASN A 166 -17.87 6.22 35.02
C ASN A 166 -16.35 6.46 35.13
N ASN A 167 -15.52 5.48 34.85
CA ASN A 167 -14.06 5.55 34.86
C ASN A 167 -13.47 4.65 33.76
N LEU A 168 -12.14 4.55 33.70
CA LEU A 168 -11.38 3.72 32.77
C LEU A 168 -10.63 2.57 33.49
N GLU A 169 -10.83 2.44 34.77
CA GLU A 169 -10.47 1.22 35.50
C GLU A 169 -11.64 0.25 35.35
N SER A 170 -11.47 -0.74 34.49
CA SER A 170 -12.53 -1.69 34.18
C SER A 170 -13.03 -2.44 35.40
N ASN A 171 -14.35 -2.48 35.60
CA ASN A 171 -14.99 -3.31 36.62
C ASN A 171 -14.70 -4.82 36.39
N GLU A 172 -14.61 -5.21 35.13
CA GLU A 172 -14.25 -6.56 34.69
C GLU A 172 -13.52 -6.43 33.36
N SER A 173 -12.41 -7.15 33.19
CA SER A 173 -11.68 -7.16 31.92
C SER A 173 -11.08 -8.53 31.61
N ALA A 174 -10.93 -8.84 30.34
CA ALA A 174 -10.29 -10.06 29.85
C ALA A 174 -9.47 -9.82 28.59
N THR A 175 -8.35 -10.53 28.46
CA THR A 175 -7.61 -10.57 27.20
C THR A 175 -8.52 -10.98 26.05
N ALA A 176 -8.44 -10.26 24.93
CA ALA A 176 -9.31 -10.51 23.78
C ALA A 176 -9.13 -11.92 23.25
N THR A 177 -10.17 -12.76 23.47
CA THR A 177 -10.28 -14.14 22.99
C THR A 177 -11.71 -14.41 22.57
N TYR A 178 -11.93 -15.46 21.78
CA TYR A 178 -13.27 -15.99 21.56
C TYR A 178 -13.30 -17.49 21.87
N PHE A 179 -14.42 -17.98 22.39
CA PHE A 179 -14.60 -19.39 22.61
C PHE A 179 -14.96 -20.09 21.29
N SER A 180 -14.12 -21.03 20.86
CA SER A 180 -14.41 -21.87 19.71
C SER A 180 -15.24 -23.07 20.14
N ASP A 181 -16.52 -23.07 19.79
CA ASP A 181 -17.41 -24.21 20.09
C ASP A 181 -16.93 -25.51 19.42
N LYS A 182 -16.25 -25.38 18.28
CA LYS A 182 -15.68 -26.51 17.55
C LYS A 182 -14.46 -27.13 18.26
N GLU A 183 -13.55 -26.26 18.75
CA GLU A 183 -12.30 -26.72 19.40
C GLU A 183 -12.42 -26.80 20.91
N VAL A 184 -13.57 -26.35 21.47
CA VAL A 184 -13.89 -26.32 22.91
C VAL A 184 -12.79 -25.64 23.73
N LYS A 185 -12.27 -24.52 23.20
CA LYS A 185 -11.22 -23.71 23.84
C LYS A 185 -11.29 -22.23 23.47
N ASN A 186 -10.68 -21.39 24.30
CA ASN A 186 -10.47 -19.98 23.94
C ASN A 186 -9.36 -19.85 22.91
N ILE A 187 -9.61 -19.03 21.89
CA ILE A 187 -8.66 -18.68 20.83
C ILE A 187 -8.36 -17.19 20.95
N THR A 188 -7.09 -16.83 21.01
CA THR A 188 -6.65 -15.43 21.07
C THR A 188 -7.09 -14.68 19.82
N LEU A 189 -7.60 -13.47 20.02
CA LEU A 189 -8.02 -12.55 18.99
C LEU A 189 -7.23 -11.25 19.12
N GLU A 190 -6.58 -10.81 18.06
CA GLU A 190 -5.86 -9.55 18.03
C GLU A 190 -6.82 -8.45 17.57
N LEU A 191 -7.20 -7.53 18.48
CA LEU A 191 -8.12 -6.43 18.20
C LEU A 191 -7.60 -5.52 17.09
N ALA A 192 -6.31 -5.22 17.12
CA ALA A 192 -5.62 -4.37 16.13
C ALA A 192 -5.03 -5.17 14.95
N SER A 193 -5.72 -6.22 14.52
CA SER A 193 -5.27 -7.05 13.39
C SER A 193 -5.50 -6.44 12.00
N GLY A 194 -6.33 -5.41 11.89
CA GLY A 194 -6.84 -4.91 10.61
C GLY A 194 -7.90 -5.80 9.97
N ASN A 195 -8.36 -6.84 10.68
CA ASN A 195 -9.43 -7.72 10.22
C ASN A 195 -10.76 -7.38 10.91
N PRO A 196 -11.90 -7.54 10.22
CA PRO A 196 -13.19 -7.31 10.83
C PRO A 196 -13.48 -8.32 11.94
N THR A 197 -13.93 -7.81 13.10
CA THR A 197 -14.34 -8.57 14.26
C THR A 197 -15.77 -8.18 14.63
N GLN A 198 -16.61 -9.14 14.97
CA GLN A 198 -17.97 -8.91 15.46
C GLN A 198 -18.00 -9.05 16.97
N ILE A 199 -18.76 -8.17 17.62
CA ILE A 199 -19.00 -8.19 19.07
C ILE A 199 -20.50 -8.13 19.32
N TRP A 200 -20.93 -8.78 20.37
CA TRP A 200 -22.30 -8.79 20.90
C TRP A 200 -22.25 -8.39 22.38
N ILE A 201 -23.10 -7.46 22.75
CA ILE A 201 -23.24 -6.96 24.12
C ILE A 201 -24.71 -7.09 24.49
N ASP A 202 -25.00 -7.94 25.45
CA ASP A 202 -26.36 -8.24 25.90
C ASP A 202 -26.49 -7.98 27.40
N PHE A 203 -27.46 -7.16 27.79
CA PHE A 203 -27.80 -6.92 29.16
C PHE A 203 -29.20 -7.44 29.48
N ASP A 204 -29.29 -8.31 30.47
CA ASP A 204 -30.53 -8.78 31.03
C ASP A 204 -30.76 -8.14 32.42
N GLU A 205 -31.80 -7.31 32.52
CA GLU A 205 -32.11 -6.60 33.75
C GLU A 205 -32.61 -7.54 34.85
N THR A 206 -33.33 -8.64 34.50
CA THR A 206 -33.84 -9.59 35.46
C THR A 206 -32.73 -10.28 36.21
N GLU A 207 -31.74 -10.70 35.48
CA GLU A 207 -30.54 -11.34 36.02
C GLU A 207 -29.44 -10.32 36.43
N LYS A 208 -29.64 -9.03 36.08
CA LYS A 208 -28.62 -7.95 36.19
C LYS A 208 -27.29 -8.36 35.58
N LEU A 209 -27.32 -9.08 34.47
CA LEU A 209 -26.16 -9.69 33.84
C LEU A 209 -25.82 -9.02 32.51
N LEU A 210 -24.59 -8.51 32.42
CA LEU A 210 -24.01 -7.95 31.18
C LEU A 210 -23.04 -8.97 30.60
N ASN A 211 -23.35 -9.45 29.39
CA ASN A 211 -22.52 -10.39 28.63
C ASN A 211 -21.86 -9.71 27.47
N VAL A 212 -20.57 -9.91 27.29
CA VAL A 212 -19.81 -9.45 26.13
C VAL A 212 -19.19 -10.65 25.42
N THR A 213 -19.53 -10.83 24.16
CA THR A 213 -19.05 -11.92 23.31
C THR A 213 -18.42 -11.33 22.06
N LEU A 214 -17.29 -11.85 21.60
CA LEU A 214 -16.68 -11.44 20.34
C LEU A 214 -16.16 -12.63 19.56
N ALA A 215 -16.06 -12.47 18.24
CA ALA A 215 -15.49 -13.47 17.34
C ALA A 215 -15.08 -12.82 16.00
N PRO A 216 -14.19 -13.44 15.22
CA PRO A 216 -13.97 -13.05 13.82
C PRO A 216 -15.29 -13.04 13.03
N ILE A 217 -15.49 -12.08 12.14
CA ILE A 217 -16.75 -11.81 11.42
C ILE A 217 -17.45 -13.06 10.80
N ARG A 218 -16.70 -14.10 10.46
CA ARG A 218 -17.25 -15.32 9.82
C ARG A 218 -17.59 -16.44 10.81
N ILE A 219 -17.32 -16.21 12.08
CA ILE A 219 -17.63 -17.15 13.16
C ILE A 219 -18.98 -16.74 13.75
N PRO A 220 -19.95 -17.67 13.89
CA PRO A 220 -21.20 -17.40 14.60
C PRO A 220 -20.93 -16.96 16.04
N LYS A 221 -21.92 -16.29 16.66
CA LYS A 221 -21.82 -15.90 18.08
C LYS A 221 -21.47 -17.12 18.92
N PRO A 222 -20.31 -17.13 19.63
CA PRO A 222 -19.94 -18.19 20.54
C PRO A 222 -20.98 -18.42 21.67
N ASN A 223 -21.12 -19.64 22.09
CA ASN A 223 -22.02 -20.00 23.18
C ASN A 223 -21.57 -19.50 24.57
N ARG A 224 -20.26 -19.17 24.70
CA ARG A 224 -19.70 -18.63 25.94
C ARG A 224 -19.26 -17.20 25.71
N PRO A 225 -19.74 -16.26 26.54
CA PRO A 225 -19.25 -14.89 26.50
C PRO A 225 -17.78 -14.80 26.93
N LEU A 226 -17.08 -13.76 26.50
CA LEU A 226 -15.76 -13.41 27.00
C LEU A 226 -15.84 -12.84 28.40
N LEU A 227 -16.79 -11.90 28.60
CA LEU A 227 -17.09 -11.31 29.91
C LEU A 227 -18.55 -11.56 30.26
N SER A 228 -18.80 -11.82 31.57
CA SER A 228 -20.14 -12.03 32.10
C SER A 228 -20.19 -11.45 33.51
N THR A 229 -20.70 -10.22 33.64
CA THR A 229 -20.59 -9.42 34.88
C THR A 229 -21.96 -9.05 35.39
N SER A 230 -22.16 -9.23 36.71
CA SER A 230 -23.37 -8.73 37.37
C SER A 230 -23.26 -7.23 37.63
N ILE A 231 -24.20 -6.44 37.08
CA ILE A 231 -24.20 -5.01 37.19
C ILE A 231 -25.62 -4.44 37.28
N ASP A 232 -25.82 -3.51 38.23
CA ASP A 232 -27.10 -2.80 38.38
C ASP A 232 -27.09 -1.47 37.59
N LEU A 233 -27.54 -1.50 36.35
CA LEU A 233 -27.58 -0.31 35.49
C LEU A 233 -28.61 0.71 35.95
N SER A 234 -29.56 0.36 36.82
CA SER A 234 -30.54 1.32 37.38
C SER A 234 -29.87 2.41 38.24
N GLN A 235 -28.70 2.10 38.80
CA GLN A 235 -27.92 3.05 39.59
C GLN A 235 -27.01 3.95 38.72
N ILE A 236 -26.86 3.60 37.45
CA ILE A 236 -25.95 4.27 36.54
C ILE A 236 -26.73 5.14 35.54
N PHE A 237 -27.78 4.59 34.95
CA PHE A 237 -28.54 5.26 33.86
C PHE A 237 -29.52 6.31 34.40
N LEU A 238 -29.63 7.40 33.64
CA LEU A 238 -30.70 8.37 33.76
C LEU A 238 -31.92 7.91 32.92
N ASP A 239 -33.07 8.58 33.07
CA ASP A 239 -34.29 8.23 32.34
C ASP A 239 -34.12 8.27 30.80
N SER A 240 -33.13 8.97 30.30
CA SER A 240 -32.86 9.11 28.88
C SER A 240 -31.37 8.95 28.60
N MET A 241 -31.03 7.98 27.77
CA MET A 241 -29.64 7.64 27.45
C MET A 241 -29.46 7.55 25.93
N TYR A 242 -28.26 7.81 25.45
CA TYR A 242 -27.87 7.65 24.06
C TYR A 242 -26.89 6.49 23.94
N VAL A 243 -26.87 5.84 22.77
CA VAL A 243 -25.92 4.77 22.44
C VAL A 243 -25.02 5.21 21.31
N GLY A 244 -23.77 4.79 21.34
CA GLY A 244 -22.80 5.16 20.32
C GLY A 244 -21.44 4.57 20.52
N PHE A 245 -20.48 5.20 19.90
CA PHE A 245 -19.06 4.81 19.91
C PHE A 245 -18.19 6.01 20.24
N SER A 246 -17.10 5.74 20.93
CA SER A 246 -15.99 6.65 21.13
C SER A 246 -14.70 5.95 20.75
N ALA A 247 -13.73 6.69 20.22
CA ALA A 247 -12.41 6.17 19.90
C ALA A 247 -11.34 7.25 20.06
N SER A 248 -10.10 6.83 20.34
CA SER A 248 -8.99 7.76 20.42
C SER A 248 -7.66 7.19 19.92
N THR A 249 -6.75 8.11 19.59
CA THR A 249 -5.33 7.84 19.34
C THR A 249 -4.45 8.64 20.30
N GLY A 250 -3.22 8.20 20.47
CA GLY A 250 -2.16 8.90 21.19
C GLY A 250 -0.98 9.17 20.29
N GLU A 251 0.25 8.93 20.76
CA GLU A 251 1.46 8.87 19.94
C GLU A 251 1.45 7.64 19.03
N LEU A 252 0.79 6.56 19.46
CA LEU A 252 0.51 5.39 18.64
C LEU A 252 -0.82 5.58 17.93
N VAL A 253 -0.85 5.31 16.64
CA VAL A 253 -1.98 5.62 15.78
C VAL A 253 -2.57 4.38 15.12
N SER A 254 -3.89 4.43 14.91
CA SER A 254 -4.64 3.42 14.15
C SER A 254 -5.92 4.05 13.60
N GLY A 255 -6.42 3.54 12.49
CA GLY A 255 -7.79 3.83 12.07
C GLY A 255 -8.76 2.91 12.79
N GLN A 256 -9.78 3.47 13.45
CA GLN A 256 -10.84 2.72 14.09
C GLN A 256 -12.14 2.89 13.29
N TYR A 257 -12.77 1.75 12.97
CA TYR A 257 -13.90 1.71 12.03
C TYR A 257 -15.04 0.85 12.55
N ILE A 258 -16.28 1.25 12.25
CA ILE A 258 -17.49 0.43 12.40
C ILE A 258 -18.05 0.14 10.99
N LEU A 259 -18.30 -1.14 10.71
CA LEU A 259 -18.77 -1.60 9.41
C LEU A 259 -20.29 -1.73 9.36
N GLY A 260 -20.89 -2.10 10.47
CA GLY A 260 -22.33 -2.23 10.65
C GLY A 260 -22.70 -2.33 12.12
N TRP A 261 -23.90 -1.98 12.45
CA TRP A 261 -24.37 -1.87 13.82
C TRP A 261 -25.86 -2.15 13.93
N SER A 262 -26.25 -2.96 14.91
CA SER A 262 -27.63 -3.25 15.28
C SER A 262 -27.82 -3.06 16.77
N PHE A 263 -28.92 -2.46 17.17
CA PHE A 263 -29.32 -2.23 18.56
C PHE A 263 -30.81 -2.54 18.74
N ASN A 264 -31.16 -3.12 19.87
CA ASN A 264 -32.53 -3.32 20.30
C ASN A 264 -32.63 -3.17 21.82
N LYS A 265 -33.51 -2.29 22.27
CA LYS A 265 -33.74 -2.03 23.68
C LYS A 265 -34.57 -3.10 24.40
N SER A 266 -35.42 -3.82 23.69
CA SER A 266 -36.45 -4.67 24.35
C SER A 266 -36.35 -6.16 23.95
N GLY A 267 -35.29 -6.56 23.28
CA GLY A 267 -35.11 -7.92 22.78
C GLY A 267 -33.73 -8.12 22.19
N GLN A 268 -33.53 -9.20 21.47
CA GLN A 268 -32.27 -9.47 20.79
C GLN A 268 -32.07 -8.52 19.61
N ALA A 269 -30.87 -7.96 19.48
CA ALA A 269 -30.49 -7.19 18.31
C ALA A 269 -30.50 -8.06 17.05
N GLN A 270 -30.95 -7.49 15.93
CA GLN A 270 -30.98 -8.20 14.64
C GLN A 270 -29.57 -8.59 14.20
N ASN A 271 -29.45 -9.75 13.59
CA ASN A 271 -28.18 -10.19 13.03
C ASN A 271 -27.78 -9.35 11.81
N LEU A 272 -26.51 -8.95 11.76
CA LEU A 272 -25.96 -8.23 10.62
C LEU A 272 -25.76 -9.17 9.43
N ASP A 273 -26.17 -8.72 8.24
CA ASP A 273 -25.84 -9.38 6.99
C ASP A 273 -24.41 -9.00 6.58
N ILE A 274 -23.47 -9.89 6.87
CA ILE A 274 -22.03 -9.64 6.62
C ILE A 274 -21.68 -9.40 5.15
N THR A 275 -22.56 -9.81 4.22
CA THR A 275 -22.31 -9.63 2.78
C THR A 275 -22.57 -8.20 2.31
N LYS A 276 -23.32 -7.43 3.09
CA LYS A 276 -23.67 -6.02 2.80
C LYS A 276 -22.74 -5.01 3.48
N LEU A 277 -21.81 -5.49 4.31
CA LEU A 277 -20.93 -4.60 5.06
C LEU A 277 -19.86 -3.98 4.15
N PRO A 278 -19.50 -2.71 4.36
CA PRO A 278 -18.38 -2.07 3.66
C PRO A 278 -17.05 -2.75 4.02
N SER A 279 -16.08 -2.63 3.12
CA SER A 279 -14.74 -3.17 3.37
C SER A 279 -13.85 -2.19 4.13
N LEU A 280 -13.01 -2.71 5.02
CA LEU A 280 -11.94 -1.94 5.66
C LEU A 280 -10.89 -1.47 4.64
N PRO A 281 -10.20 -0.36 4.91
CA PRO A 281 -9.03 0.04 4.15
C PRO A 281 -8.00 -1.09 4.14
N SER A 282 -7.51 -1.46 2.95
CA SER A 282 -6.49 -2.49 2.83
C SER A 282 -5.18 -2.01 3.45
N LEU A 283 -4.65 -2.74 4.41
CA LEU A 283 -3.26 -2.56 4.82
C LEU A 283 -2.36 -2.72 3.58
N PRO A 284 -1.46 -1.77 3.27
CA PRO A 284 -0.52 -1.94 2.17
C PRO A 284 0.27 -3.22 2.38
N ALA A 285 0.23 -4.12 1.40
CA ALA A 285 0.84 -5.44 1.48
C ALA A 285 2.29 -5.33 1.93
N ARG A 286 2.62 -5.96 3.05
CA ARG A 286 3.95 -5.95 3.69
C ARG A 286 4.99 -6.53 2.73
N GLY A 287 5.80 -5.68 2.13
CA GLY A 287 6.82 -6.09 1.16
C GLY A 287 6.78 -5.36 -0.17
N SER A 288 5.69 -4.62 -0.49
CA SER A 288 5.59 -3.86 -1.74
C SER A 288 6.77 -2.88 -1.90
N LYS A 289 7.07 -2.05 -0.91
CA LYS A 289 8.21 -1.10 -0.98
C LYS A 289 9.57 -1.79 -1.12
N LYS A 290 9.83 -2.87 -0.34
CA LYS A 290 11.09 -3.64 -0.46
C LYS A 290 11.19 -4.39 -1.79
N ARG A 291 10.07 -4.89 -2.32
CA ARG A 291 10.03 -5.58 -3.62
C ARG A 291 10.23 -4.59 -4.77
N ILE A 292 9.60 -3.43 -4.73
CA ILE A 292 9.78 -2.33 -5.69
C ILE A 292 11.23 -1.84 -5.66
N LEU A 293 11.81 -1.62 -4.47
CA LEU A 293 13.20 -1.20 -4.32
C LEU A 293 14.18 -2.22 -4.90
N LYS A 294 13.95 -3.53 -4.70
CA LYS A 294 14.75 -4.61 -5.31
C LYS A 294 14.62 -4.61 -6.84
N ILE A 295 13.43 -4.41 -7.39
CA ILE A 295 13.20 -4.32 -8.84
C ILE A 295 13.93 -3.10 -9.41
N ILE A 296 13.83 -1.93 -8.79
CA ILE A 296 14.53 -0.71 -9.22
C ILE A 296 16.06 -0.94 -9.16
N ALA A 297 16.57 -1.50 -8.08
CA ALA A 297 18.00 -1.80 -7.94
C ALA A 297 18.49 -2.77 -9.03
N SER A 298 17.73 -3.82 -9.34
CA SER A 298 18.10 -4.77 -10.40
C SER A 298 18.08 -4.12 -11.80
N LEU A 299 17.13 -3.21 -12.07
CA LEU A 299 17.10 -2.46 -13.32
C LEU A 299 18.30 -1.51 -13.46
N ILE A 300 18.69 -0.82 -12.39
CA ILE A 300 19.88 0.05 -12.38
C ILE A 300 21.13 -0.78 -12.67
N VAL A 301 21.30 -1.93 -12.03
CA VAL A 301 22.44 -2.83 -12.29
C VAL A 301 22.46 -3.30 -13.75
N ALA A 302 21.32 -3.67 -14.31
CA ALA A 302 21.22 -4.09 -15.71
C ALA A 302 21.64 -2.97 -16.68
N VAL A 303 21.21 -1.73 -16.43
CA VAL A 303 21.60 -0.56 -17.24
C VAL A 303 23.10 -0.29 -17.15
N VAL A 304 23.69 -0.35 -15.94
CA VAL A 304 25.13 -0.16 -15.75
C VAL A 304 25.94 -1.23 -16.51
N VAL A 305 25.51 -2.47 -16.46
CA VAL A 305 26.15 -3.58 -17.20
C VAL A 305 26.07 -3.34 -18.72
N LEU A 306 24.93 -2.91 -19.24
CA LEU A 306 24.80 -2.60 -20.68
C LEU A 306 25.71 -1.45 -21.11
N ILE A 307 25.83 -0.40 -20.29
CA ILE A 307 26.76 0.71 -20.56
C ILE A 307 28.20 0.23 -20.55
N ALA A 308 28.59 -0.61 -19.59
CA ALA A 308 29.95 -1.18 -19.50
C ALA A 308 30.27 -2.03 -20.73
N ILE A 309 29.35 -2.88 -21.18
CA ILE A 309 29.49 -3.66 -22.42
C ILE A 309 29.64 -2.73 -23.64
N GLY A 310 28.80 -1.72 -23.75
CA GLY A 310 28.89 -0.73 -24.84
C GLY A 310 30.24 0.00 -24.88
N ALA A 311 30.73 0.43 -23.70
CA ALA A 311 32.02 1.09 -23.56
C ALA A 311 33.19 0.16 -23.92
N THR A 312 33.18 -1.11 -23.48
CA THR A 312 34.20 -2.08 -23.84
C THR A 312 34.22 -2.36 -25.34
N VAL A 313 33.08 -2.57 -25.96
CA VAL A 313 32.99 -2.76 -27.43
C VAL A 313 33.50 -1.53 -28.17
N TYR A 314 33.14 -0.32 -27.71
CA TYR A 314 33.65 0.92 -28.29
C TYR A 314 35.18 1.03 -28.21
N ILE A 315 35.77 0.73 -27.03
CA ILE A 315 37.22 0.75 -26.83
C ILE A 315 37.91 -0.27 -27.73
N PHE A 316 37.39 -1.50 -27.83
CA PHE A 316 37.93 -2.54 -28.72
C PHE A 316 37.87 -2.10 -30.18
N GLN A 317 36.77 -1.53 -30.64
CA GLN A 317 36.63 -1.01 -32.01
C GLN A 317 37.61 0.13 -32.27
N LYS A 318 37.76 1.09 -31.33
CA LYS A 318 38.71 2.20 -31.45
C LYS A 318 40.17 1.66 -31.58
N LYS A 319 40.57 0.75 -30.72
CA LYS A 319 41.91 0.12 -30.77
C LYS A 319 42.17 -0.66 -32.08
N LYS A 320 41.13 -1.33 -32.60
CA LYS A 320 41.24 -2.12 -33.84
C LYS A 320 41.59 -1.28 -35.05
N TYR A 321 41.20 0.02 -35.08
CA TYR A 321 41.38 0.93 -36.22
C TYR A 321 42.32 2.10 -35.92
N GLU A 322 43.12 1.97 -34.83
CA GLU A 322 44.04 3.04 -34.47
C GLU A 322 45.23 3.10 -35.43
N GLU A 323 45.48 4.27 -35.99
CA GLU A 323 46.51 4.57 -36.99
C GLU A 323 47.61 5.44 -36.36
N VAL A 324 48.82 5.36 -36.84
CA VAL A 324 50.00 6.14 -36.39
C VAL A 324 50.35 7.16 -37.48
N LEU A 325 50.59 8.41 -37.12
CA LEU A 325 51.06 9.46 -37.99
C LEU A 325 52.52 9.77 -37.64
N GLU A 326 53.42 9.80 -38.67
CA GLU A 326 54.84 10.11 -38.46
C GLU A 326 55.28 11.34 -39.32
N ASP A 327 56.39 11.98 -38.91
CA ASP A 327 56.84 13.25 -39.50
C ASP A 327 57.23 13.16 -40.98
N TRP A 328 57.74 12.01 -41.48
CA TRP A 328 58.07 11.80 -42.87
C TRP A 328 56.83 11.77 -43.78
N GLU A 329 55.65 11.43 -43.23
CA GLU A 329 54.39 11.39 -43.98
C GLU A 329 53.93 12.77 -44.43
N ARG A 330 54.38 13.84 -43.75
CA ARG A 330 54.12 15.22 -44.12
C ARG A 330 54.92 15.71 -45.32
N GLN A 331 56.05 15.09 -45.59
CA GLN A 331 56.95 15.61 -46.64
C GLN A 331 56.86 14.86 -47.98
N TYR A 332 56.49 13.59 -48.02
CA TYR A 332 56.71 12.73 -49.20
C TYR A 332 55.50 11.87 -49.60
N GLY A 333 54.33 12.10 -49.03
CA GLY A 333 53.28 11.08 -49.13
C GLY A 333 52.38 11.22 -50.36
N PRO A 334 52.13 10.16 -51.13
CA PRO A 334 50.91 9.93 -51.85
C PRO A 334 49.73 9.88 -50.87
N HIS A 335 48.48 9.87 -51.35
CA HIS A 335 47.31 9.93 -50.49
C HIS A 335 47.31 8.84 -49.43
N ARG A 336 47.07 9.22 -48.17
CA ARG A 336 46.91 8.29 -47.08
C ARG A 336 45.49 7.75 -47.05
N PHE A 337 45.33 6.44 -46.99
CA PHE A 337 44.04 5.78 -46.83
C PHE A 337 43.81 5.35 -45.37
N SER A 338 42.53 5.40 -44.92
CA SER A 338 42.24 4.89 -43.60
C SER A 338 42.27 3.35 -43.56
N TYR A 339 42.87 2.78 -42.52
CA TYR A 339 42.89 1.32 -42.33
C TYR A 339 41.50 0.69 -42.37
N LYS A 340 40.46 1.40 -41.84
CA LYS A 340 39.10 0.94 -41.85
C LYS A 340 38.56 0.81 -43.29
N ASN A 341 38.90 1.72 -44.17
CA ASN A 341 38.48 1.66 -45.58
C ASN A 341 39.18 0.51 -46.32
N LEU A 342 40.48 0.33 -46.11
CA LEU A 342 41.22 -0.77 -46.75
C LEU A 342 40.79 -2.13 -46.22
N TYR A 343 40.49 -2.22 -44.92
CA TYR A 343 39.94 -3.42 -44.31
C TYR A 343 38.60 -3.81 -44.91
N LYS A 344 37.71 -2.81 -45.16
CA LYS A 344 36.45 -3.04 -45.85
C LYS A 344 36.65 -3.39 -47.33
N ALA A 345 37.53 -2.67 -48.01
CA ALA A 345 37.80 -2.88 -49.43
C ALA A 345 38.28 -4.31 -49.71
N THR A 346 39.13 -4.86 -48.86
CA THR A 346 39.66 -6.23 -48.97
C THR A 346 38.83 -7.29 -48.25
N LYS A 347 37.57 -6.96 -47.81
CA LYS A 347 36.72 -7.83 -47.03
C LYS A 347 37.40 -8.42 -45.79
N GLY A 348 38.21 -7.60 -45.11
CA GLY A 348 38.97 -7.98 -43.92
C GLY A 348 40.28 -8.68 -44.18
N PHE A 349 40.88 -8.46 -45.37
CA PHE A 349 42.08 -9.20 -45.86
C PHE A 349 41.79 -10.70 -45.93
N ASN A 350 40.66 -11.04 -46.53
CA ASN A 350 40.21 -12.43 -46.66
C ASN A 350 41.06 -13.16 -47.71
N ASP A 351 41.39 -14.44 -47.44
CA ASP A 351 42.19 -15.26 -48.36
C ASP A 351 41.54 -15.46 -49.73
N LYS A 352 40.23 -15.32 -49.84
CA LYS A 352 39.51 -15.34 -51.13
C LYS A 352 39.84 -14.14 -52.03
N GLU A 353 40.34 -13.06 -51.47
CA GLU A 353 40.74 -11.84 -52.18
C GLU A 353 42.29 -11.79 -52.34
N LEU A 354 43.03 -12.83 -51.92
CA LEU A 354 44.47 -12.94 -52.09
C LEU A 354 44.82 -13.17 -53.57
N ILE A 355 45.61 -12.30 -54.15
CA ILE A 355 46.05 -12.38 -55.55
C ILE A 355 47.55 -12.67 -55.70
N GLY A 356 48.31 -12.53 -54.62
CA GLY A 356 49.77 -12.86 -54.62
C GLY A 356 50.34 -12.91 -53.19
N GLU A 357 51.35 -13.75 -53.01
CA GLU A 357 52.11 -13.85 -51.77
C GLU A 357 53.60 -13.98 -52.12
N GLY A 358 54.44 -13.24 -51.42
CA GLY A 358 55.87 -13.26 -51.62
C GLY A 358 56.65 -12.90 -50.36
N GLY A 359 57.98 -12.86 -50.43
CA GLY A 359 58.84 -12.57 -49.29
C GLY A 359 58.58 -11.21 -48.60
N PHE A 360 57.94 -10.29 -49.27
CA PHE A 360 57.63 -8.93 -48.73
C PHE A 360 56.20 -8.77 -48.26
N GLY A 361 55.35 -9.83 -48.27
CA GLY A 361 53.98 -9.76 -47.80
C GLY A 361 52.94 -10.30 -48.77
N LYS A 362 51.67 -10.09 -48.44
CA LYS A 362 50.51 -10.58 -49.19
C LYS A 362 49.80 -9.45 -49.91
N VAL A 363 49.38 -9.72 -51.16
CA VAL A 363 48.63 -8.74 -51.99
C VAL A 363 47.21 -9.19 -52.14
N TYR A 364 46.29 -8.30 -51.83
CA TYR A 364 44.85 -8.56 -51.88
C TYR A 364 44.17 -7.69 -52.90
N ARG A 365 43.18 -8.21 -53.61
CA ARG A 365 42.26 -7.43 -54.39
C ARG A 365 41.29 -6.69 -53.48
N GLY A 366 41.02 -5.44 -53.74
CA GLY A 366 40.04 -4.64 -53.01
C GLY A 366 39.20 -3.74 -53.92
N VAL A 367 38.06 -3.31 -53.37
CA VAL A 367 37.23 -2.28 -54.00
C VAL A 367 36.99 -1.18 -52.97
N LEU A 368 37.43 0.04 -53.31
CA LEU A 368 37.29 1.19 -52.37
C LEU A 368 35.85 1.53 -52.16
N PRO A 369 35.33 1.64 -50.92
CA PRO A 369 33.92 1.93 -50.66
C PRO A 369 33.53 3.35 -51.11
N SER A 370 34.47 4.27 -51.22
CA SER A 370 34.22 5.69 -51.56
C SER A 370 34.14 5.97 -53.08
N SER A 371 34.90 5.23 -53.89
CA SER A 371 35.02 5.48 -55.36
C SER A 371 34.60 4.31 -56.22
N ASN A 372 34.33 3.16 -55.61
CA ASN A 372 34.09 1.87 -56.27
C ASN A 372 35.24 1.44 -57.21
N GLU A 373 36.45 1.97 -57.00
CA GLU A 373 37.63 1.69 -57.77
C GLU A 373 38.30 0.40 -57.32
N GLN A 374 38.74 -0.43 -58.28
CA GLN A 374 39.48 -1.66 -57.96
C GLN A 374 40.94 -1.30 -57.69
N ILE A 375 41.46 -1.87 -56.58
CA ILE A 375 42.81 -1.64 -56.12
C ILE A 375 43.49 -2.95 -55.76
N ALA A 376 44.83 -2.97 -55.83
CA ALA A 376 45.64 -4.03 -55.24
C ALA A 376 46.24 -3.53 -53.92
N VAL A 377 46.02 -4.24 -52.83
CA VAL A 377 46.47 -3.83 -51.50
C VAL A 377 47.54 -4.80 -51.02
N LYS A 378 48.78 -4.35 -50.97
CA LYS A 378 49.90 -5.11 -50.45
C LYS A 378 50.01 -4.91 -48.96
N LYS A 379 49.82 -5.97 -48.19
CA LYS A 379 49.96 -6.03 -46.75
C LYS A 379 51.31 -6.56 -46.35
N VAL A 380 52.17 -5.71 -45.80
CA VAL A 380 53.48 -6.03 -45.33
C VAL A 380 53.41 -6.44 -43.86
N SER A 381 53.98 -7.58 -43.49
CA SER A 381 53.88 -8.19 -42.17
C SER A 381 55.19 -8.25 -41.40
N HIS A 382 55.96 -7.17 -41.36
CA HIS A 382 57.14 -7.14 -40.52
C HIS A 382 57.03 -6.12 -39.39
N ASP A 383 57.11 -6.66 -38.18
CA ASP A 383 57.14 -5.89 -36.93
C ASP A 383 58.55 -5.35 -36.56
N SER A 384 59.48 -5.38 -37.49
CA SER A 384 60.89 -4.95 -37.28
C SER A 384 61.16 -3.55 -37.78
N LYS A 385 62.17 -2.88 -37.20
CA LYS A 385 62.72 -1.62 -37.72
C LYS A 385 63.11 -1.72 -39.19
N GLN A 386 63.50 -2.88 -39.68
CA GLN A 386 63.87 -3.16 -41.07
C GLN A 386 62.63 -3.13 -41.96
N GLY A 387 61.49 -3.69 -41.57
CA GLY A 387 60.21 -3.63 -42.31
C GLY A 387 59.70 -2.20 -42.49
N MET A 388 59.95 -1.31 -41.52
CA MET A 388 59.66 0.09 -41.61
C MET A 388 60.51 0.78 -42.69
N SER A 389 61.80 0.55 -42.67
CA SER A 389 62.74 1.17 -43.66
C SER A 389 62.42 0.74 -45.08
N GLU A 390 62.11 -0.54 -45.28
CA GLU A 390 61.69 -1.10 -46.56
C GLU A 390 60.35 -0.51 -47.04
N PHE A 391 59.37 -0.41 -46.13
CA PHE A 391 58.10 0.20 -46.46
C PHE A 391 58.24 1.68 -46.87
N VAL A 392 58.99 2.49 -46.11
CA VAL A 392 59.25 3.90 -46.45
C VAL A 392 60.00 4.01 -47.75
N ALA A 393 61.02 3.20 -47.99
CA ALA A 393 61.77 3.19 -49.26
C ALA A 393 60.86 2.83 -50.43
N GLU A 394 59.97 1.87 -50.29
CA GLU A 394 58.99 1.48 -51.32
C GLU A 394 58.03 2.67 -51.61
N ILE A 395 57.42 3.34 -50.60
CA ILE A 395 56.56 4.48 -50.75
C ILE A 395 57.27 5.66 -51.45
N VAL A 396 58.46 5.98 -51.01
CA VAL A 396 59.24 7.13 -51.57
C VAL A 396 59.70 6.85 -53.00
N SER A 397 60.16 5.65 -53.32
CA SER A 397 60.62 5.28 -54.65
C SER A 397 59.44 5.13 -55.64
N MET A 398 58.43 4.36 -55.29
CA MET A 398 57.28 4.11 -56.17
C MET A 398 56.35 5.31 -56.29
N GLY A 399 56.22 6.16 -55.25
CA GLY A 399 55.36 7.34 -55.28
C GLY A 399 55.76 8.37 -56.35
N ARG A 400 57.01 8.38 -56.82
CA ARG A 400 57.56 9.29 -57.87
C ARG A 400 57.62 8.64 -59.24
N LEU A 401 57.51 7.31 -59.34
CA LEU A 401 57.60 6.63 -60.64
C LEU A 401 56.27 6.66 -61.39
N ARG A 402 56.32 7.17 -62.61
CA ARG A 402 55.18 7.18 -63.56
C ARG A 402 55.65 6.59 -64.87
N HIS A 403 55.26 5.39 -65.17
CA HIS A 403 55.59 4.74 -66.41
C HIS A 403 54.46 3.83 -66.87
N ARG A 404 54.20 3.72 -68.17
CA ARG A 404 53.08 2.97 -68.73
C ARG A 404 53.08 1.44 -68.34
N ASN A 405 54.20 0.94 -68.02
CA ASN A 405 54.39 -0.49 -67.65
C ASN A 405 54.55 -0.73 -66.13
N LEU A 406 54.33 0.31 -65.32
CA LEU A 406 54.39 0.23 -63.86
C LEU A 406 53.02 0.54 -63.25
N VAL A 407 52.65 -0.24 -62.25
CA VAL A 407 51.43 0.04 -61.43
C VAL A 407 51.74 1.29 -60.59
N GLN A 408 50.88 2.24 -60.66
CA GLN A 408 51.04 3.49 -59.93
C GLN A 408 50.64 3.30 -58.45
N LEU A 409 51.48 3.73 -57.54
CA LEU A 409 51.17 3.77 -56.12
C LEU A 409 50.12 4.85 -55.88
N ARG A 410 48.95 4.46 -55.43
CA ARG A 410 47.79 5.35 -55.13
C ARG A 410 47.87 5.96 -53.74
N GLY A 411 48.46 5.18 -52.79
CA GLY A 411 48.56 5.65 -51.44
C GLY A 411 49.06 4.54 -50.48
N TYR A 412 48.98 4.82 -49.19
CA TYR A 412 49.42 3.92 -48.16
C TYR A 412 48.58 4.05 -46.90
N CYS A 413 48.70 3.07 -45.99
CA CYS A 413 48.16 3.10 -44.66
C CYS A 413 49.12 2.42 -43.68
N ARG A 414 49.19 2.95 -42.46
CA ARG A 414 49.95 2.33 -41.37
C ARG A 414 49.10 2.17 -40.12
N LYS A 415 49.13 0.99 -39.52
CA LYS A 415 48.43 0.70 -38.28
C LYS A 415 49.46 0.66 -37.14
N LYS A 416 49.03 1.04 -35.90
CA LYS A 416 49.88 1.04 -34.68
C LYS A 416 50.50 -0.31 -34.33
N THR A 417 49.90 -1.42 -34.77
CA THR A 417 50.34 -2.78 -34.56
C THR A 417 51.33 -3.27 -35.64
N GLY A 418 52.01 -2.40 -36.36
CA GLY A 418 53.09 -2.77 -37.28
C GLY A 418 52.67 -3.27 -38.65
N THR A 419 51.37 -3.16 -39.05
CA THR A 419 50.94 -3.55 -40.40
C THR A 419 51.06 -2.35 -41.35
N TYR A 420 51.90 -2.50 -42.37
CA TYR A 420 52.12 -1.53 -43.43
C TYR A 420 51.39 -1.95 -44.68
N ILE A 421 50.79 -1.01 -45.40
CA ILE A 421 49.96 -1.29 -46.56
C ILE A 421 50.31 -0.28 -47.67
N SER A 422 50.68 -0.76 -48.84
CA SER A 422 50.84 0.01 -50.06
C SER A 422 49.76 -0.36 -51.07
N LEU A 423 49.34 0.59 -51.91
CA LEU A 423 48.28 0.44 -52.89
C LEU A 423 48.75 0.67 -54.29
#